data_be0e67d2b63d33282714c5e151aa534f
#
_entry.id   be0e67d2b63d33282714c5e151aa534f
#
_cell.length_a   1.000
_cell.length_b   1.000
_cell.length_c   1.000
_cell.angle_alpha   90.00
_cell.angle_beta   90.00
_cell.angle_gamma   90.00
#
_symmetry.space_group_name_H-M   'P 1'
#
loop_
_entity.id
_entity.type
_entity.pdbx_description
1 polymer ?
#
loop_
_entity_poly.entity_id
_entity_poly.type
_entity_poly.pdbx_seq_one_letter_code
_entity_poly.pdbx_strand_id
1 'polypeptide(L)'
;MKKLSVYLKRYTAQSILAPLFKLLEVVFDLLVPLVVARMINVGVAGQNRGVLVQCFFLLIAMALLGLACSITAQFFAARASTGFAADLRQAVFDHIQKFSFTELDTLGADTMITRLTTDINQVQTGVNMGLRLLLRSPFVVFGALMMAFTINTKCALIFAAAIPVLFVVVFAIMLVSIPLFRKSQAALDRVTCLTRENLTGVRVIRAFCREEQSVEEFDAANQALTRLNEFVGRISALLNPLTYVLINIAAVFLIDRAAIQVSLGSIAQGDVVALNNYMLQIIVELIKLASLIITLTKSLACAGRVAAVLEQQPSMTEGTQTISGSDSREAVAFHHVTFTYAGAGAPSLMDISFQAKKGQTIGIIGGTGSGKSTLVSLIPRFYDPQEGTVRLNGDDVKQFSRAALCAQVGVVQQRAVLFQGSIRDNLRWGNENASDAELWEALSAAQAKEVVEGKPGQLDFQLEQGGRNLSGGQKQRLSIARALVKKPEILILDDSSSALDFATDAALRKSIKHLGYPVTTFLVSQRIACIQQADQILVLDNGHLAGSGTHQALLESCPLYQEIFDSQFPGERLAAKEAGK
;
A
#
# COMPACT_ATOMS: atom_id res chain seq x y z
N MET A 1 3.21 -16.71 6.56
CA MET A 1 3.38 -16.63 8.04
C MET A 1 4.76 -16.99 8.54
N LYS A 2 5.39 -18.14 8.19
CA LYS A 2 6.75 -18.48 8.68
C LYS A 2 7.78 -17.36 8.44
N LYS A 3 7.75 -16.67 7.29
CA LYS A 3 8.69 -15.58 6.98
C LYS A 3 8.42 -14.31 7.80
N LEU A 4 7.15 -14.00 8.10
CA LEU A 4 6.79 -12.84 8.91
C LEU A 4 7.04 -13.08 10.42
N SER A 5 7.09 -14.34 10.88
CA SER A 5 7.35 -14.67 12.29
C SER A 5 8.74 -14.22 12.76
N VAL A 6 9.67 -13.95 11.84
CA VAL A 6 10.99 -13.38 12.17
C VAL A 6 10.85 -12.04 12.90
N TYR A 7 9.92 -11.19 12.48
CA TYR A 7 9.66 -9.89 13.12
C TYR A 7 8.99 -10.05 14.50
N LEU A 8 8.32 -11.18 14.76
CA LEU A 8 7.74 -11.48 16.08
C LEU A 8 8.80 -12.00 17.08
N LYS A 9 9.93 -12.54 16.61
CA LYS A 9 11.00 -13.06 17.46
C LYS A 9 11.54 -12.03 18.45
N ARG A 10 11.57 -10.75 18.09
CA ARG A 10 11.98 -9.66 18.97
C ARG A 10 11.04 -9.49 20.18
N TYR A 11 9.79 -9.93 20.06
CA TYR A 11 8.74 -9.81 21.07
C TYR A 11 8.36 -11.17 21.67
N THR A 12 9.27 -12.14 21.71
CA THR A 12 9.01 -13.52 22.16
C THR A 12 8.55 -13.56 23.61
N ALA A 13 9.19 -12.79 24.50
CA ALA A 13 8.81 -12.73 25.91
C ALA A 13 7.37 -12.23 26.09
N GLN A 14 7.00 -11.15 25.39
CA GLN A 14 5.65 -10.60 25.43
C GLN A 14 4.63 -11.55 24.81
N SER A 15 5.02 -12.25 23.74
CA SER A 15 4.17 -13.23 23.03
C SER A 15 3.90 -14.50 23.86
N ILE A 16 4.76 -14.83 24.82
CA ILE A 16 4.59 -15.93 25.78
C ILE A 16 3.85 -15.45 27.03
N LEU A 17 4.21 -14.29 27.58
CA LEU A 17 3.60 -13.76 28.79
C LEU A 17 2.12 -13.40 28.58
N ALA A 18 1.75 -12.85 27.42
CA ALA A 18 0.36 -12.48 27.16
C ALA A 18 -0.61 -13.68 27.25
N PRO A 19 -0.41 -14.81 26.56
CA PRO A 19 -1.24 -15.99 26.72
C PRO A 19 -1.16 -16.61 28.13
N LEU A 20 0.02 -16.57 28.77
CA LEU A 20 0.20 -17.13 30.12
C LEU A 20 -0.68 -16.41 31.14
N PHE A 21 -0.62 -15.08 31.20
CA PHE A 21 -1.48 -14.30 32.09
C PHE A 21 -2.96 -14.43 31.71
N LYS A 22 -3.27 -14.64 30.42
CA LYS A 22 -4.64 -14.86 29.96
C LYS A 22 -5.17 -16.22 30.39
N LEU A 23 -4.33 -17.26 30.41
CA LEU A 23 -4.68 -18.58 30.97
C LEU A 23 -4.83 -18.53 32.49
N LEU A 24 -4.00 -17.77 33.20
CA LEU A 24 -4.10 -17.60 34.63
C LEU A 24 -5.42 -16.89 35.02
N GLU A 25 -5.84 -15.86 34.26
CA GLU A 25 -7.16 -15.23 34.38
C GLU A 25 -8.27 -16.29 34.27
N VAL A 26 -8.19 -17.18 33.27
CA VAL A 26 -9.19 -18.22 33.05
C VAL A 26 -9.27 -19.20 34.23
N VAL A 27 -8.14 -19.51 34.87
CA VAL A 27 -8.16 -20.36 36.08
C VAL A 27 -9.00 -19.70 37.19
N PHE A 28 -8.82 -18.39 37.40
CA PHE A 28 -9.65 -17.66 38.36
C PHE A 28 -11.15 -17.66 37.93
N ASP A 29 -11.45 -17.41 36.67
CA ASP A 29 -12.80 -17.43 36.11
C ASP A 29 -13.49 -18.79 36.33
N LEU A 30 -12.75 -19.90 36.20
CA LEU A 30 -13.26 -21.26 36.42
C LEU A 30 -13.45 -21.62 37.90
N LEU A 31 -12.71 -20.98 38.80
CA LEU A 31 -12.85 -21.22 40.24
C LEU A 31 -14.03 -20.43 40.87
N VAL A 32 -14.42 -19.30 40.28
CA VAL A 32 -15.51 -18.45 40.79
C VAL A 32 -16.81 -19.25 41.02
N PRO A 33 -17.33 -20.08 40.06
CA PRO A 33 -18.55 -20.83 40.28
C PRO A 33 -18.47 -21.82 41.45
N LEU A 34 -17.29 -22.40 41.73
CA LEU A 34 -17.11 -23.30 42.89
C LEU A 34 -17.17 -22.54 44.23
N VAL A 35 -16.58 -21.32 44.28
CA VAL A 35 -16.68 -20.49 45.48
C VAL A 35 -18.11 -20.05 45.73
N VAL A 36 -18.85 -19.73 44.65
CA VAL A 36 -20.29 -19.43 44.75
C VAL A 36 -21.09 -20.66 45.24
N ALA A 37 -20.78 -21.86 44.71
CA ALA A 37 -21.40 -23.09 45.19
C ALA A 37 -21.15 -23.30 46.68
N ARG A 38 -19.90 -23.13 47.16
CA ARG A 38 -19.56 -23.24 48.59
C ARG A 38 -20.29 -22.19 49.44
N MET A 39 -20.38 -20.96 48.92
CA MET A 39 -21.11 -19.88 49.58
C MET A 39 -22.60 -20.23 49.78
N ILE A 40 -23.24 -20.82 48.76
CA ILE A 40 -24.65 -21.28 48.86
C ILE A 40 -24.79 -22.49 49.77
N ASN A 41 -23.97 -23.54 49.57
CA ASN A 41 -24.13 -24.83 50.25
C ASN A 41 -23.78 -24.77 51.73
N VAL A 42 -22.74 -24.05 52.11
CA VAL A 42 -22.24 -23.98 53.50
C VAL A 42 -22.59 -22.66 54.18
N GLY A 43 -22.55 -21.57 53.42
CA GLY A 43 -22.83 -20.25 53.95
C GLY A 43 -24.33 -19.98 54.17
N VAL A 44 -25.12 -20.10 53.08
CA VAL A 44 -26.57 -19.82 53.14
C VAL A 44 -27.34 -20.95 53.78
N ALA A 45 -27.20 -22.18 53.25
CA ALA A 45 -27.91 -23.34 53.75
C ALA A 45 -27.52 -23.73 55.18
N GLY A 46 -26.23 -23.55 55.53
CA GLY A 46 -25.70 -23.81 56.88
C GLY A 46 -25.81 -22.61 57.84
N GLN A 47 -26.43 -21.49 57.42
CA GLN A 47 -26.54 -20.22 58.19
C GLN A 47 -25.21 -19.74 58.80
N ASN A 48 -24.08 -20.04 58.16
CA ASN A 48 -22.76 -19.75 58.68
C ASN A 48 -22.23 -18.41 58.11
N ARG A 49 -22.40 -17.33 58.90
CA ARG A 49 -21.97 -15.99 58.55
C ARG A 49 -20.43 -15.90 58.27
N GLY A 50 -19.63 -16.68 59.02
CA GLY A 50 -18.18 -16.66 58.85
C GLY A 50 -17.76 -17.15 57.43
N VAL A 51 -18.40 -18.22 56.96
CA VAL A 51 -18.17 -18.76 55.59
C VAL A 51 -18.63 -17.76 54.53
N LEU A 52 -19.76 -17.08 54.72
CA LEU A 52 -20.25 -16.04 53.80
C LEU A 52 -19.23 -14.92 53.63
N VAL A 53 -18.71 -14.38 54.75
CA VAL A 53 -17.72 -13.30 54.75
C VAL A 53 -16.39 -13.76 54.11
N GLN A 54 -15.95 -14.99 54.40
CA GLN A 54 -14.75 -15.55 53.79
C GLN A 54 -14.91 -15.70 52.27
N CYS A 55 -16.02 -16.27 51.79
CA CYS A 55 -16.30 -16.41 50.36
C CYS A 55 -16.44 -15.06 49.66
N PHE A 56 -17.03 -14.06 50.32
CA PHE A 56 -17.12 -12.68 49.80
C PHE A 56 -15.76 -12.07 49.56
N PHE A 57 -14.88 -12.08 50.56
CA PHE A 57 -13.52 -11.56 50.40
C PHE A 57 -12.68 -12.37 49.39
N LEU A 58 -12.88 -13.73 49.34
CA LEU A 58 -12.23 -14.56 48.35
C LEU A 58 -12.65 -14.20 46.91
N LEU A 59 -13.96 -13.99 46.68
CA LEU A 59 -14.46 -13.55 45.36
C LEU A 59 -13.89 -12.19 44.96
N ILE A 60 -13.81 -11.23 45.90
CA ILE A 60 -13.17 -9.93 45.65
C ILE A 60 -11.69 -10.11 45.29
N ALA A 61 -10.95 -10.92 46.06
CA ALA A 61 -9.54 -11.16 45.80
C ALA A 61 -9.32 -11.81 44.41
N MET A 62 -10.16 -12.81 44.07
CA MET A 62 -10.11 -13.47 42.76
C MET A 62 -10.45 -12.49 41.61
N ALA A 63 -11.45 -11.62 41.80
CA ALA A 63 -11.79 -10.59 40.81
C ALA A 63 -10.65 -9.59 40.61
N LEU A 64 -9.99 -9.14 41.68
CA LEU A 64 -8.85 -8.21 41.61
C LEU A 64 -7.63 -8.88 40.95
N LEU A 65 -7.33 -10.15 41.30
CA LEU A 65 -6.24 -10.90 40.69
C LEU A 65 -6.53 -11.19 39.21
N GLY A 66 -7.76 -11.57 38.87
CA GLY A 66 -8.22 -11.77 37.49
C GLY A 66 -8.11 -10.48 36.67
N LEU A 67 -8.52 -9.34 37.24
CA LEU A 67 -8.37 -8.02 36.61
C LEU A 67 -6.90 -7.68 36.35
N ALA A 68 -6.03 -7.88 37.34
CA ALA A 68 -4.59 -7.63 37.18
C ALA A 68 -3.98 -8.50 36.09
N CYS A 69 -4.32 -9.81 36.05
CA CYS A 69 -3.89 -10.73 35.01
C CYS A 69 -4.42 -10.31 33.63
N SER A 70 -5.69 -9.89 33.55
CA SER A 70 -6.29 -9.44 32.29
C SER A 70 -5.62 -8.20 31.73
N ILE A 71 -5.37 -7.18 32.56
CA ILE A 71 -4.67 -5.94 32.17
C ILE A 71 -3.25 -6.26 31.71
N THR A 72 -2.53 -7.11 32.47
CA THR A 72 -1.16 -7.49 32.15
C THR A 72 -1.09 -8.26 30.82
N ALA A 73 -1.99 -9.21 30.62
CA ALA A 73 -2.11 -9.97 29.36
C ALA A 73 -2.37 -9.05 28.17
N GLN A 74 -3.30 -8.10 28.36
CA GLN A 74 -3.65 -7.13 27.32
C GLN A 74 -2.49 -6.20 26.97
N PHE A 75 -1.76 -5.72 27.97
CA PHE A 75 -0.58 -4.88 27.80
C PHE A 75 0.49 -5.60 26.97
N PHE A 76 0.85 -6.84 27.34
CA PHE A 76 1.87 -7.59 26.60
C PHE A 76 1.41 -7.95 25.18
N ALA A 77 0.14 -8.35 24.99
CA ALA A 77 -0.41 -8.62 23.65
C ALA A 77 -0.41 -7.36 22.76
N ALA A 78 -0.80 -6.21 23.30
CA ALA A 78 -0.77 -4.94 22.59
C ALA A 78 0.66 -4.53 22.22
N ARG A 79 1.59 -4.61 23.16
CA ARG A 79 3.00 -4.27 22.93
C ARG A 79 3.65 -5.18 21.89
N ALA A 80 3.38 -6.49 21.93
CA ALA A 80 3.89 -7.43 20.93
C ALA A 80 3.32 -7.17 19.55
N SER A 81 2.00 -6.98 19.44
CA SER A 81 1.33 -6.81 18.14
C SER A 81 1.64 -5.46 17.49
N THR A 82 1.69 -4.37 18.27
CA THR A 82 2.06 -3.03 17.76
C THR A 82 3.53 -2.95 17.37
N GLY A 83 4.43 -3.48 18.19
CA GLY A 83 5.85 -3.53 17.89
C GLY A 83 6.14 -4.37 16.64
N PHE A 84 5.53 -5.56 16.56
CA PHE A 84 5.58 -6.40 15.35
C PHE A 84 5.11 -5.65 14.09
N ALA A 85 3.98 -4.95 14.18
CA ALA A 85 3.45 -4.20 13.03
C ALA A 85 4.35 -3.02 12.63
N ALA A 86 4.98 -2.36 13.60
CA ALA A 86 5.94 -1.29 13.33
C ALA A 86 7.18 -1.81 12.61
N ASP A 87 7.81 -2.88 13.13
CA ASP A 87 8.97 -3.50 12.51
C ASP A 87 8.65 -4.05 11.11
N LEU A 88 7.47 -4.66 10.93
CA LEU A 88 7.02 -5.15 9.63
C LEU A 88 6.78 -4.00 8.63
N ARG A 89 6.17 -2.90 9.07
CA ARG A 89 5.93 -1.72 8.23
C ARG A 89 7.25 -1.10 7.77
N GLN A 90 8.20 -0.97 8.68
CA GLN A 90 9.54 -0.48 8.35
C GLN A 90 10.23 -1.40 7.33
N ALA A 91 10.22 -2.70 7.56
CA ALA A 91 10.85 -3.66 6.66
C ALA A 91 10.24 -3.66 5.25
N VAL A 92 8.90 -3.56 5.15
CA VAL A 92 8.21 -3.46 3.85
C VAL A 92 8.55 -2.14 3.17
N PHE A 93 8.59 -1.03 3.90
CA PHE A 93 8.96 0.28 3.35
C PHE A 93 10.40 0.28 2.83
N ASP A 94 11.35 -0.21 3.63
CA ASP A 94 12.76 -0.31 3.24
C ASP A 94 12.96 -1.22 2.01
N HIS A 95 12.13 -2.27 1.90
CA HIS A 95 12.17 -3.17 0.75
C HIS A 95 11.61 -2.52 -0.52
N ILE A 96 10.49 -1.80 -0.42
CA ILE A 96 9.90 -1.03 -1.53
C ILE A 96 10.88 0.03 -2.06
N GLN A 97 11.67 0.67 -1.19
CA GLN A 97 12.67 1.66 -1.62
C GLN A 97 13.80 1.05 -2.49
N LYS A 98 13.98 -0.27 -2.44
CA LYS A 98 14.96 -1.00 -3.26
C LYS A 98 14.40 -1.45 -4.62
N PHE A 99 13.10 -1.33 -4.83
CA PHE A 99 12.47 -1.72 -6.09
C PHE A 99 12.94 -0.86 -7.25
N SER A 100 13.04 -1.46 -8.42
CA SER A 100 13.17 -0.75 -9.69
C SER A 100 11.82 -0.21 -10.15
N PHE A 101 11.80 0.61 -11.17
CA PHE A 101 10.56 1.11 -11.74
C PHE A 101 9.68 -0.02 -12.30
N THR A 102 10.27 -1.12 -12.75
CA THR A 102 9.53 -2.31 -13.23
C THR A 102 8.60 -2.88 -12.16
N GLU A 103 9.09 -3.07 -10.93
CA GLU A 103 8.27 -3.56 -9.81
C GLU A 103 7.24 -2.50 -9.37
N LEU A 104 7.65 -1.22 -9.34
CA LEU A 104 6.75 -0.13 -8.97
C LEU A 104 5.57 0.01 -9.94
N ASP A 105 5.82 -0.13 -11.24
CA ASP A 105 4.79 -0.09 -12.28
C ASP A 105 3.87 -1.32 -12.22
N THR A 106 4.45 -2.51 -11.98
CA THR A 106 3.70 -3.78 -11.90
C THR A 106 2.79 -3.82 -10.68
N LEU A 107 3.27 -3.38 -9.51
CA LEU A 107 2.50 -3.40 -8.26
C LEU A 107 1.54 -2.22 -8.15
N GLY A 108 1.93 -1.07 -8.64
CA GLY A 108 1.21 0.19 -8.50
C GLY A 108 1.27 0.79 -7.10
N ALA A 109 1.27 2.12 -7.02
CA ALA A 109 1.38 2.86 -5.75
C ALA A 109 0.22 2.56 -4.79
N ASP A 110 -1.01 2.47 -5.30
CA ASP A 110 -2.21 2.20 -4.49
C ASP A 110 -2.14 0.84 -3.79
N THR A 111 -1.60 -0.17 -4.48
CA THR A 111 -1.38 -1.50 -3.89
C THR A 111 -0.36 -1.41 -2.77
N MET A 112 0.77 -0.76 -2.98
CA MET A 112 1.83 -0.62 -1.96
C MET A 112 1.33 0.13 -0.72
N ILE A 113 0.57 1.22 -0.91
CA ILE A 113 -0.07 1.95 0.20
C ILE A 113 -1.01 1.02 0.98
N THR A 114 -1.84 0.23 0.29
CA THR A 114 -2.75 -0.72 0.93
C THR A 114 -2.00 -1.78 1.74
N ARG A 115 -0.85 -2.30 1.22
CA ARG A 115 0.00 -3.26 1.96
C ARG A 115 0.57 -2.65 3.23
N LEU A 116 1.12 -1.41 3.14
CA LEU A 116 1.73 -0.70 4.27
C LEU A 116 0.74 -0.28 5.36
N THR A 117 -0.52 -0.05 4.99
CA THR A 117 -1.56 0.46 5.90
C THR A 117 -2.55 -0.62 6.29
N THR A 118 -3.54 -0.90 5.45
CA THR A 118 -4.69 -1.76 5.76
C THR A 118 -4.27 -3.20 6.04
N ASP A 119 -3.40 -3.79 5.19
CA ASP A 119 -3.02 -5.19 5.33
C ASP A 119 -2.17 -5.41 6.60
N ILE A 120 -1.19 -4.55 6.88
CA ILE A 120 -0.39 -4.66 8.12
C ILE A 120 -1.26 -4.43 9.36
N ASN A 121 -2.20 -3.49 9.35
CA ASN A 121 -3.13 -3.28 10.46
C ASN A 121 -4.03 -4.51 10.71
N GLN A 122 -4.48 -5.18 9.64
CA GLN A 122 -5.25 -6.42 9.76
C GLN A 122 -4.40 -7.56 10.32
N VAL A 123 -3.12 -7.66 9.93
CA VAL A 123 -2.16 -8.63 10.50
C VAL A 123 -1.91 -8.34 11.97
N GLN A 124 -1.72 -7.07 12.34
CA GLN A 124 -1.59 -6.63 13.74
C GLN A 124 -2.79 -7.06 14.59
N THR A 125 -4.00 -6.83 14.08
CA THR A 125 -5.24 -7.23 14.77
C THR A 125 -5.31 -8.74 14.96
N GLY A 126 -4.94 -9.51 13.94
CA GLY A 126 -4.87 -10.98 14.04
C GLY A 126 -3.84 -11.48 15.04
N VAL A 127 -2.66 -10.88 15.09
CA VAL A 127 -1.63 -11.23 16.08
C VAL A 127 -2.12 -10.89 17.49
N ASN A 128 -2.71 -9.70 17.70
CA ASN A 128 -3.25 -9.30 19.01
C ASN A 128 -4.34 -10.25 19.50
N MET A 129 -5.33 -10.52 18.64
CA MET A 129 -6.43 -11.45 19.00
C MET A 129 -5.94 -12.89 19.15
N GLY A 130 -4.98 -13.32 18.32
CA GLY A 130 -4.37 -14.64 18.44
C GLY A 130 -3.68 -14.83 19.80
N LEU A 131 -2.86 -13.87 20.24
CA LEU A 131 -2.18 -13.93 21.54
C LEU A 131 -3.14 -13.94 22.74
N ARG A 132 -4.31 -13.34 22.60
CA ARG A 132 -5.29 -13.21 23.70
C ARG A 132 -6.32 -14.30 23.76
N LEU A 133 -6.84 -14.74 22.61
CA LEU A 133 -8.06 -15.57 22.56
C LEU A 133 -7.81 -16.99 22.05
N LEU A 134 -6.74 -17.24 21.28
CA LEU A 134 -6.52 -18.53 20.64
C LEU A 134 -6.40 -19.69 21.65
N LEU A 135 -5.68 -19.46 22.75
CA LEU A 135 -5.54 -20.45 23.82
C LEU A 135 -6.63 -20.33 24.87
N ARG A 136 -7.16 -19.10 25.10
CA ARG A 136 -8.17 -18.85 26.13
C ARG A 136 -9.46 -19.63 25.87
N SER A 137 -10.03 -19.50 24.67
CA SER A 137 -11.35 -20.07 24.37
C SER A 137 -11.39 -21.60 24.49
N PRO A 138 -10.45 -22.37 23.91
CA PRO A 138 -10.38 -23.80 24.15
C PRO A 138 -10.17 -24.15 25.63
N PHE A 139 -9.31 -23.42 26.34
CA PHE A 139 -9.00 -23.69 27.73
C PHE A 139 -10.22 -23.45 28.64
N VAL A 140 -11.05 -22.44 28.40
CA VAL A 140 -12.30 -22.22 29.12
C VAL A 140 -13.29 -23.36 28.85
N VAL A 141 -13.47 -23.76 27.58
CA VAL A 141 -14.43 -24.81 27.21
C VAL A 141 -14.05 -26.17 27.84
N PHE A 142 -12.80 -26.59 27.68
CA PHE A 142 -12.32 -27.84 28.27
C PHE A 142 -12.20 -27.75 29.79
N GLY A 143 -11.77 -26.60 30.33
CA GLY A 143 -11.71 -26.37 31.76
C GLY A 143 -13.09 -26.42 32.44
N ALA A 144 -14.08 -25.76 31.87
CA ALA A 144 -15.47 -25.82 32.38
C ALA A 144 -16.04 -27.24 32.31
N LEU A 145 -15.75 -27.98 31.25
CA LEU A 145 -16.12 -29.39 31.14
C LEU A 145 -15.44 -30.23 32.24
N MET A 146 -14.13 -30.09 32.44
CA MET A 146 -13.43 -30.79 33.53
C MET A 146 -14.00 -30.44 34.91
N MET A 147 -14.27 -29.15 35.15
CA MET A 147 -14.85 -28.71 36.42
C MET A 147 -16.26 -29.28 36.63
N ALA A 148 -17.08 -29.41 35.56
CA ALA A 148 -18.35 -30.09 35.64
C ALA A 148 -18.22 -31.59 36.03
N PHE A 149 -17.22 -32.29 35.51
CA PHE A 149 -16.91 -33.68 35.88
C PHE A 149 -16.49 -33.83 37.36
N THR A 150 -15.80 -32.85 37.93
CA THR A 150 -15.42 -32.88 39.36
C THR A 150 -16.62 -32.71 40.28
N ILE A 151 -17.69 -32.05 39.82
CA ILE A 151 -18.92 -31.85 40.60
C ILE A 151 -19.78 -33.10 40.51
N ASN A 152 -20.20 -33.51 39.30
CA ASN A 152 -21.02 -34.69 39.11
C ASN A 152 -20.91 -35.24 37.68
N THR A 153 -20.53 -36.52 37.54
CA THR A 153 -20.33 -37.18 36.26
C THR A 153 -21.59 -37.26 35.41
N LYS A 154 -22.77 -37.49 36.03
CA LYS A 154 -24.04 -37.63 35.30
C LYS A 154 -24.50 -36.29 34.71
N CYS A 155 -24.31 -35.20 35.43
CA CYS A 155 -24.57 -33.86 34.93
C CYS A 155 -23.55 -33.43 33.89
N ALA A 156 -22.24 -33.79 34.04
CA ALA A 156 -21.19 -33.48 33.10
C ALA A 156 -21.36 -34.14 31.73
N LEU A 157 -22.02 -35.31 31.64
CA LEU A 157 -22.34 -35.94 30.36
C LEU A 157 -23.26 -35.07 29.48
N ILE A 158 -24.11 -34.22 30.08
CA ILE A 158 -24.93 -33.25 29.32
C ILE A 158 -24.05 -32.23 28.63
N PHE A 159 -22.99 -31.75 29.29
CA PHE A 159 -21.99 -30.85 28.68
C PHE A 159 -21.26 -31.56 27.55
N ALA A 160 -20.81 -32.80 27.77
CA ALA A 160 -20.11 -33.59 26.76
C ALA A 160 -20.97 -33.85 25.50
N ALA A 161 -22.30 -33.88 25.62
CA ALA A 161 -23.21 -33.94 24.49
C ALA A 161 -23.53 -32.56 23.89
N ALA A 162 -23.72 -31.52 24.72
CA ALA A 162 -24.12 -30.20 24.29
C ALA A 162 -22.99 -29.48 23.53
N ILE A 163 -21.70 -29.59 23.97
CA ILE A 163 -20.57 -28.93 23.36
C ILE A 163 -20.38 -29.32 21.89
N PRO A 164 -20.34 -30.60 21.48
CA PRO A 164 -20.22 -30.98 20.08
C PRO A 164 -21.40 -30.50 19.23
N VAL A 165 -22.64 -30.56 19.75
CA VAL A 165 -23.83 -30.08 19.04
C VAL A 165 -23.73 -28.58 18.79
N LEU A 166 -23.38 -27.80 19.81
CA LEU A 166 -23.16 -26.36 19.67
C LEU A 166 -22.03 -26.05 18.68
N PHE A 167 -20.93 -26.79 18.77
CA PHE A 167 -19.80 -26.64 17.86
C PHE A 167 -20.26 -26.87 16.41
N VAL A 168 -20.98 -27.96 16.13
CA VAL A 168 -21.49 -28.25 14.78
C VAL A 168 -22.39 -27.14 14.28
N VAL A 169 -23.31 -26.63 15.09
CA VAL A 169 -24.26 -25.57 14.69
C VAL A 169 -23.51 -24.25 14.41
N VAL A 170 -22.62 -23.84 15.31
CA VAL A 170 -21.84 -22.60 15.13
C VAL A 170 -20.98 -22.69 13.88
N PHE A 171 -20.27 -23.81 13.69
CA PHE A 171 -19.41 -24.00 12.53
C PHE A 171 -20.19 -24.15 11.23
N ALA A 172 -21.33 -24.82 11.22
CA ALA A 172 -22.20 -24.94 10.05
C ALA A 172 -22.67 -23.56 9.57
N ILE A 173 -23.19 -22.72 10.48
CA ILE A 173 -23.60 -21.35 10.15
C ILE A 173 -22.42 -20.53 9.66
N MET A 174 -21.26 -20.66 10.29
CA MET A 174 -20.04 -19.94 9.89
C MET A 174 -19.59 -20.34 8.48
N LEU A 175 -19.53 -21.64 8.18
CA LEU A 175 -19.13 -22.16 6.86
C LEU A 175 -20.05 -21.70 5.74
N VAL A 176 -21.37 -21.61 6.00
CA VAL A 176 -22.34 -21.06 5.05
C VAL A 176 -22.20 -19.55 4.92
N SER A 177 -21.94 -18.84 6.01
CA SER A 177 -21.85 -17.37 6.01
C SER A 177 -20.60 -16.83 5.33
N ILE A 178 -19.43 -17.51 5.44
CA ILE A 178 -18.16 -17.06 4.86
C ILE A 178 -18.24 -16.79 3.33
N PRO A 179 -18.72 -17.72 2.49
CA PRO A 179 -18.82 -17.45 1.05
C PRO A 179 -19.85 -16.38 0.72
N LEU A 180 -20.90 -16.25 1.52
CA LEU A 180 -21.91 -15.21 1.35
C LEU A 180 -21.34 -13.82 1.67
N PHE A 181 -20.57 -13.69 2.74
CA PHE A 181 -19.83 -12.44 3.04
C PHE A 181 -18.86 -12.05 1.92
N ARG A 182 -18.21 -13.02 1.27
CA ARG A 182 -17.35 -12.75 0.11
C ARG A 182 -18.15 -12.20 -1.07
N LYS A 183 -19.33 -12.76 -1.35
CA LYS A 183 -20.22 -12.25 -2.40
C LYS A 183 -20.73 -10.84 -2.09
N SER A 184 -21.12 -10.60 -0.83
CA SER A 184 -21.52 -9.26 -0.37
C SER A 184 -20.37 -8.24 -0.51
N GLN A 185 -19.14 -8.64 -0.18
CA GLN A 185 -17.97 -7.79 -0.37
C GLN A 185 -17.74 -7.45 -1.85
N ALA A 186 -17.84 -8.43 -2.75
CA ALA A 186 -17.71 -8.20 -4.19
C ALA A 186 -18.80 -7.24 -4.74
N ALA A 187 -20.03 -7.35 -4.21
CA ALA A 187 -21.10 -6.41 -4.56
C ALA A 187 -20.82 -4.99 -4.03
N LEU A 188 -20.27 -4.86 -2.81
CA LEU A 188 -19.84 -3.58 -2.26
C LEU A 188 -18.70 -2.96 -3.07
N ASP A 189 -17.74 -3.78 -3.52
CA ASP A 189 -16.65 -3.32 -4.38
C ASP A 189 -17.18 -2.78 -5.72
N ARG A 190 -18.24 -3.40 -6.28
CA ARG A 190 -18.92 -2.89 -7.49
C ARG A 190 -19.57 -1.53 -7.25
N VAL A 191 -20.32 -1.35 -6.16
CA VAL A 191 -20.93 -0.06 -5.78
C VAL A 191 -19.85 1.01 -5.58
N THR A 192 -18.74 0.65 -4.93
CA THR A 192 -17.59 1.55 -4.71
C THR A 192 -16.93 1.95 -6.03
N CYS A 193 -16.78 1.00 -6.96
CA CYS A 193 -16.25 1.27 -8.31
C CYS A 193 -17.13 2.27 -9.06
N LEU A 194 -18.44 2.03 -9.13
CA LEU A 194 -19.41 2.94 -9.75
C LEU A 194 -19.39 4.33 -9.11
N THR A 195 -19.30 4.40 -7.78
CA THR A 195 -19.19 5.69 -7.07
C THR A 195 -17.93 6.44 -7.49
N ARG A 196 -16.79 5.74 -7.57
CA ARG A 196 -15.51 6.34 -7.99
C ARG A 196 -15.57 6.81 -9.43
N GLU A 197 -16.10 5.99 -10.35
CA GLU A 197 -16.28 6.36 -11.76
C GLU A 197 -17.19 7.59 -11.91
N ASN A 198 -18.32 7.63 -11.21
CA ASN A 198 -19.23 8.76 -11.23
C ASN A 198 -18.59 10.05 -10.70
N LEU A 199 -17.86 9.98 -9.58
CA LEU A 199 -17.20 11.16 -8.99
C LEU A 199 -16.04 11.68 -9.85
N THR A 200 -15.25 10.79 -10.43
CA THR A 200 -14.12 11.18 -11.31
C THR A 200 -14.61 11.63 -12.67
N GLY A 201 -15.66 10.99 -13.20
CA GLY A 201 -16.26 11.27 -14.49
C GLY A 201 -17.42 12.28 -14.48
N VAL A 202 -17.72 12.95 -13.35
CA VAL A 202 -18.90 13.81 -13.19
C VAL A 202 -19.06 14.88 -14.28
N ARG A 203 -17.94 15.44 -14.75
CA ARG A 203 -17.96 16.43 -15.83
C ARG A 203 -18.39 15.83 -17.17
N VAL A 204 -17.98 14.59 -17.44
CA VAL A 204 -18.35 13.85 -18.65
C VAL A 204 -19.83 13.47 -18.58
N ILE A 205 -20.28 12.91 -17.45
CA ILE A 205 -21.69 12.54 -17.24
C ILE A 205 -22.60 13.73 -17.48
N ARG A 206 -22.28 14.90 -16.92
CA ARG A 206 -23.05 16.14 -17.11
C ARG A 206 -22.97 16.68 -18.54
N ALA A 207 -21.78 16.61 -19.18
CA ALA A 207 -21.61 17.06 -20.55
C ALA A 207 -22.45 16.26 -21.56
N PHE A 208 -22.72 14.98 -21.26
CA PHE A 208 -23.52 14.08 -22.08
C PHE A 208 -24.94 13.87 -21.56
N CYS A 209 -25.35 14.58 -20.49
CA CYS A 209 -26.68 14.48 -19.85
C CYS A 209 -27.06 13.01 -19.52
N ARG A 210 -26.11 12.28 -18.89
CA ARG A 210 -26.26 10.85 -18.52
C ARG A 210 -26.45 10.63 -17.01
N GLU A 211 -26.89 11.66 -16.28
CA GLU A 211 -27.10 11.58 -14.83
C GLU A 211 -28.12 10.52 -14.45
N GLU A 212 -29.27 10.50 -15.18
CA GLU A 212 -30.36 9.56 -14.91
C GLU A 212 -29.91 8.11 -15.09
N GLN A 213 -29.22 7.81 -16.19
CA GLN A 213 -28.65 6.48 -16.44
C GLN A 213 -27.64 6.08 -15.36
N SER A 214 -26.80 7.02 -14.91
CA SER A 214 -25.82 6.76 -13.84
C SER A 214 -26.51 6.46 -12.50
N VAL A 215 -27.62 7.14 -12.20
CA VAL A 215 -28.42 6.90 -11.00
C VAL A 215 -29.09 5.52 -11.07
N GLU A 216 -29.66 5.15 -12.21
CA GLU A 216 -30.27 3.83 -12.42
C GLU A 216 -29.25 2.69 -12.25
N GLU A 217 -28.05 2.83 -12.83
CA GLU A 217 -27.01 1.82 -12.71
C GLU A 217 -26.52 1.68 -11.25
N PHE A 218 -26.34 2.81 -10.57
CA PHE A 218 -25.98 2.82 -9.16
C PHE A 218 -27.07 2.18 -8.29
N ASP A 219 -28.34 2.54 -8.52
CA ASP A 219 -29.47 1.99 -7.76
C ASP A 219 -29.62 0.50 -7.96
N ALA A 220 -29.48 0.00 -9.19
CA ALA A 220 -29.50 -1.44 -9.48
C ALA A 220 -28.38 -2.20 -8.73
N ALA A 221 -27.17 -1.66 -8.71
CA ALA A 221 -26.04 -2.24 -7.99
C ALA A 221 -26.24 -2.19 -6.45
N ASN A 222 -26.78 -1.07 -5.95
CA ASN A 222 -27.08 -0.88 -4.53
C ASN A 222 -28.20 -1.81 -4.05
N GLN A 223 -29.26 -1.99 -4.85
CA GLN A 223 -30.32 -2.95 -4.55
C GLN A 223 -29.81 -4.39 -4.54
N ALA A 224 -28.92 -4.77 -5.46
CA ALA A 224 -28.28 -6.09 -5.47
C ALA A 224 -27.45 -6.32 -4.20
N LEU A 225 -26.65 -5.32 -3.78
CA LEU A 225 -25.92 -5.34 -2.52
C LEU A 225 -26.86 -5.47 -1.32
N THR A 226 -27.94 -4.68 -1.29
CA THR A 226 -28.93 -4.70 -0.21
C THR A 226 -29.56 -6.08 -0.06
N ARG A 227 -30.03 -6.69 -1.16
CA ARG A 227 -30.60 -8.06 -1.13
C ARG A 227 -29.61 -9.11 -0.61
N LEU A 228 -28.36 -9.01 -1.03
CA LEU A 228 -27.29 -9.89 -0.53
C LEU A 228 -27.04 -9.68 0.96
N ASN A 229 -26.95 -8.43 1.41
CA ASN A 229 -26.73 -8.10 2.83
C ASN A 229 -27.91 -8.56 3.71
N GLU A 230 -29.14 -8.38 3.25
CA GLU A 230 -30.33 -8.90 3.95
C GLU A 230 -30.28 -10.43 4.06
N PHE A 231 -29.95 -11.13 2.99
CA PHE A 231 -29.86 -12.58 2.99
C PHE A 231 -28.76 -13.09 3.94
N VAL A 232 -27.56 -12.49 3.85
CA VAL A 232 -26.44 -12.77 4.76
C VAL A 232 -26.81 -12.44 6.20
N GLY A 233 -27.49 -11.30 6.39
CA GLY A 233 -27.98 -10.87 7.70
C GLY A 233 -28.96 -11.85 8.32
N ARG A 234 -29.94 -12.34 7.56
CA ARG A 234 -30.92 -13.35 8.01
C ARG A 234 -30.23 -14.65 8.45
N ILE A 235 -29.26 -15.15 7.66
CA ILE A 235 -28.50 -16.37 8.02
C ILE A 235 -27.65 -16.13 9.26
N SER A 236 -26.93 -15.03 9.30
CA SER A 236 -26.07 -14.71 10.44
C SER A 236 -26.87 -14.44 11.73
N ALA A 237 -28.06 -13.84 11.60
CA ALA A 237 -28.96 -13.59 12.73
C ALA A 237 -29.47 -14.87 13.38
N LEU A 238 -29.49 -16.00 12.66
CA LEU A 238 -29.89 -17.31 13.24
C LEU A 238 -28.87 -17.84 14.26
N LEU A 239 -27.62 -17.36 14.24
CA LEU A 239 -26.56 -17.85 15.11
C LEU A 239 -26.96 -17.73 16.60
N ASN A 240 -27.35 -16.52 17.02
CA ASN A 240 -27.69 -16.27 18.42
C ASN A 240 -28.97 -17.02 18.87
N PRO A 241 -30.12 -16.92 18.19
CA PRO A 241 -31.32 -17.64 18.60
C PRO A 241 -31.11 -19.16 18.67
N LEU A 242 -30.48 -19.77 17.66
CA LEU A 242 -30.25 -21.22 17.65
C LEU A 242 -29.31 -21.66 18.78
N THR A 243 -28.23 -20.93 19.02
CA THR A 243 -27.32 -21.20 20.13
C THR A 243 -28.04 -21.04 21.47
N TYR A 244 -28.83 -19.98 21.67
CA TYR A 244 -29.62 -19.79 22.89
C TYR A 244 -30.68 -20.88 23.10
N VAL A 245 -31.39 -21.31 22.05
CA VAL A 245 -32.38 -22.41 22.15
C VAL A 245 -31.69 -23.71 22.58
N LEU A 246 -30.59 -24.09 21.92
CA LEU A 246 -29.85 -25.31 22.25
C LEU A 246 -29.35 -25.31 23.69
N ILE A 247 -28.90 -24.18 24.17
CA ILE A 247 -28.40 -24.02 25.53
C ILE A 247 -29.50 -24.07 26.55
N ASN A 248 -30.61 -23.38 26.31
CA ASN A 248 -31.75 -23.47 27.23
C ASN A 248 -32.31 -24.89 27.31
N ILE A 249 -32.32 -25.60 26.16
CA ILE A 249 -32.68 -27.04 26.18
C ILE A 249 -31.66 -27.84 27.02
N ALA A 250 -30.36 -27.63 26.82
CA ALA A 250 -29.34 -28.30 27.61
C ALA A 250 -29.42 -27.90 29.10
N ALA A 251 -29.74 -26.64 29.42
CA ALA A 251 -29.93 -26.16 30.78
C ALA A 251 -31.17 -26.83 31.44
N VAL A 252 -32.28 -27.00 30.71
CA VAL A 252 -33.45 -27.71 31.21
C VAL A 252 -33.11 -29.17 31.56
N PHE A 253 -32.41 -29.88 30.66
CA PHE A 253 -31.94 -31.24 30.96
C PHE A 253 -30.93 -31.26 32.10
N LEU A 254 -30.06 -30.28 32.21
CA LEU A 254 -29.11 -30.15 33.32
C LEU A 254 -29.86 -29.97 34.65
N ILE A 255 -30.84 -29.07 34.72
CA ILE A 255 -31.61 -28.79 35.94
C ILE A 255 -32.44 -30.02 36.33
N ASP A 256 -33.10 -30.69 35.37
CA ASP A 256 -33.86 -31.94 35.65
C ASP A 256 -32.95 -33.00 36.27
N ARG A 257 -31.80 -33.30 35.62
CA ARG A 257 -30.88 -34.31 36.16
C ARG A 257 -30.23 -33.88 37.47
N ALA A 258 -29.91 -32.59 37.60
CA ALA A 258 -29.34 -32.03 38.83
C ALA A 258 -30.37 -32.10 39.98
N ALA A 259 -31.65 -31.82 39.74
CA ALA A 259 -32.72 -31.95 40.74
C ALA A 259 -32.83 -33.39 41.27
N ILE A 260 -32.75 -34.38 40.38
CA ILE A 260 -32.72 -35.81 40.79
C ILE A 260 -31.48 -36.10 41.66
N GLN A 261 -30.30 -35.59 41.28
CA GLN A 261 -29.07 -35.80 42.04
C GLN A 261 -29.08 -35.08 43.40
N VAL A 262 -29.74 -33.91 43.48
CA VAL A 262 -29.96 -33.19 44.75
C VAL A 262 -30.89 -33.97 45.65
N SER A 263 -32.01 -34.51 45.13
CA SER A 263 -32.93 -35.31 45.90
C SER A 263 -32.31 -36.62 46.40
N LEU A 264 -31.34 -37.17 45.70
CA LEU A 264 -30.55 -38.33 46.11
C LEU A 264 -29.41 -37.97 47.10
N GLY A 265 -29.22 -36.68 47.40
CA GLY A 265 -28.15 -36.21 48.30
C GLY A 265 -26.75 -36.27 47.71
N SER A 266 -26.59 -36.50 46.40
CA SER A 266 -25.30 -36.65 45.77
C SER A 266 -24.63 -35.30 45.35
N ILE A 267 -25.41 -34.23 45.20
CA ILE A 267 -24.96 -32.84 44.98
C ILE A 267 -25.83 -31.89 45.80
N ALA A 268 -25.30 -30.71 46.11
CA ALA A 268 -26.03 -29.64 46.81
C ALA A 268 -26.58 -28.59 45.83
N GLN A 269 -27.48 -27.73 46.30
CA GLN A 269 -28.14 -26.70 45.46
C GLN A 269 -27.14 -25.72 44.82
N GLY A 270 -26.09 -25.33 45.52
CA GLY A 270 -25.05 -24.43 44.98
C GLY A 270 -24.27 -25.07 43.83
N ASP A 271 -24.13 -26.40 43.82
CA ASP A 271 -23.44 -27.12 42.75
C ASP A 271 -24.21 -27.03 41.42
N VAL A 272 -25.56 -27.00 41.50
CA VAL A 272 -26.43 -26.79 40.33
C VAL A 272 -26.20 -25.39 39.74
N VAL A 273 -26.07 -24.39 40.61
CA VAL A 273 -25.76 -23.01 40.17
C VAL A 273 -24.39 -22.94 39.50
N ALA A 274 -23.38 -23.63 40.06
CA ALA A 274 -22.04 -23.69 39.46
C ALA A 274 -22.05 -24.34 38.08
N LEU A 275 -22.75 -25.49 37.94
CA LEU A 275 -22.92 -26.16 36.65
C LEU A 275 -23.60 -25.26 35.62
N ASN A 276 -24.68 -24.56 35.98
CA ASN A 276 -25.34 -23.64 35.07
C ASN A 276 -24.40 -22.48 34.62
N ASN A 277 -23.62 -21.93 35.54
CA ASN A 277 -22.63 -20.90 35.20
C ASN A 277 -21.54 -21.42 34.24
N TYR A 278 -21.04 -22.65 34.41
CA TYR A 278 -20.09 -23.25 33.44
C TYR A 278 -20.74 -23.42 32.05
N MET A 279 -22.02 -23.83 31.98
CA MET A 279 -22.74 -23.92 30.72
C MET A 279 -22.76 -22.56 29.99
N LEU A 280 -23.11 -21.49 30.72
CA LEU A 280 -23.15 -20.13 30.17
C LEU A 280 -21.76 -19.64 29.70
N GLN A 281 -20.67 -19.94 30.43
CA GLN A 281 -19.31 -19.60 30.02
C GLN A 281 -18.91 -20.28 28.72
N ILE A 282 -19.21 -21.56 28.54
CA ILE A 282 -18.88 -22.32 27.32
C ILE A 282 -19.47 -21.65 26.07
N ILE A 283 -20.70 -21.16 26.16
CA ILE A 283 -21.41 -20.52 25.05
C ILE A 283 -20.68 -19.28 24.59
N VAL A 284 -20.45 -18.38 25.55
CA VAL A 284 -19.78 -17.08 25.26
C VAL A 284 -18.43 -17.33 24.59
N GLU A 285 -17.70 -18.33 25.04
CA GLU A 285 -16.39 -18.65 24.48
C GLU A 285 -16.45 -19.31 23.08
N LEU A 286 -17.48 -20.14 22.80
CA LEU A 286 -17.68 -20.71 21.45
C LEU A 286 -18.01 -19.62 20.41
N ILE A 287 -18.85 -18.64 20.78
CA ILE A 287 -19.16 -17.50 19.90
C ILE A 287 -17.91 -16.65 19.64
N LYS A 288 -17.12 -16.39 20.69
CA LYS A 288 -15.83 -15.67 20.55
C LYS A 288 -14.84 -16.43 19.66
N LEU A 289 -14.78 -17.76 19.78
CA LEU A 289 -13.92 -18.61 18.97
C LEU A 289 -14.27 -18.52 17.49
N ALA A 290 -15.58 -18.53 17.14
CA ALA A 290 -16.02 -18.34 15.75
C ALA A 290 -15.56 -16.99 15.17
N SER A 291 -15.73 -15.90 15.91
CA SER A 291 -15.28 -14.56 15.52
C SER A 291 -13.76 -14.48 15.38
N LEU A 292 -13.03 -15.15 16.25
CA LEU A 292 -11.57 -15.26 16.21
C LEU A 292 -11.10 -15.92 14.92
N ILE A 293 -11.70 -17.06 14.53
CA ILE A 293 -11.35 -17.80 13.31
C ILE A 293 -11.51 -16.93 12.07
N ILE A 294 -12.61 -16.17 11.98
CA ILE A 294 -12.84 -15.24 10.87
C ILE A 294 -11.73 -14.17 10.82
N THR A 295 -11.40 -13.57 11.96
CA THR A 295 -10.37 -12.54 12.07
C THR A 295 -8.99 -13.08 11.71
N LEU A 296 -8.63 -14.26 12.21
CA LEU A 296 -7.36 -14.92 11.88
C LEU A 296 -7.28 -15.28 10.40
N THR A 297 -8.35 -15.77 9.79
CA THR A 297 -8.38 -16.08 8.35
C THR A 297 -8.14 -14.85 7.50
N LYS A 298 -8.78 -13.72 7.82
CA LYS A 298 -8.54 -12.44 7.15
C LYS A 298 -7.09 -11.97 7.34
N SER A 299 -6.60 -12.05 8.55
CA SER A 299 -5.23 -11.66 8.91
C SER A 299 -4.17 -12.51 8.18
N LEU A 300 -4.40 -13.82 8.06
CA LEU A 300 -3.54 -14.74 7.30
C LEU A 300 -3.48 -14.39 5.81
N ALA A 301 -4.63 -14.05 5.22
CA ALA A 301 -4.70 -13.62 3.83
C ALA A 301 -3.90 -12.31 3.60
N CYS A 302 -4.07 -11.32 4.51
CA CYS A 302 -3.30 -10.07 4.47
C CYS A 302 -1.80 -10.33 4.66
N ALA A 303 -1.42 -11.21 5.60
CA ALA A 303 -0.04 -11.60 5.82
C ALA A 303 0.60 -12.25 4.57
N GLY A 304 -0.17 -13.07 3.83
CA GLY A 304 0.27 -13.62 2.55
C GLY A 304 0.59 -12.55 1.52
N ARG A 305 -0.27 -11.54 1.39
CA ARG A 305 -0.05 -10.42 0.47
C ARG A 305 1.16 -9.54 0.84
N VAL A 306 1.34 -9.27 2.13
CA VAL A 306 2.52 -8.54 2.62
C VAL A 306 3.80 -9.35 2.40
N ALA A 307 3.75 -10.67 2.64
CA ALA A 307 4.88 -11.55 2.40
C ALA A 307 5.28 -11.61 0.91
N ALA A 308 4.31 -11.58 -0.01
CA ALA A 308 4.57 -11.55 -1.44
C ALA A 308 5.37 -10.31 -1.86
N VAL A 309 5.10 -9.14 -1.26
CA VAL A 309 5.91 -7.93 -1.51
C VAL A 309 7.34 -8.09 -1.01
N LEU A 310 7.55 -8.67 0.18
CA LEU A 310 8.89 -8.92 0.73
C LEU A 310 9.67 -10.04 0.00
N GLU A 311 8.96 -10.90 -0.72
CA GLU A 311 9.57 -11.98 -1.52
C GLU A 311 9.98 -11.54 -2.91
N GLN A 312 9.39 -10.45 -3.41
CA GLN A 312 9.71 -9.92 -4.72
C GLN A 312 11.13 -9.36 -4.73
N GLN A 313 12.00 -9.94 -5.54
CA GLN A 313 13.35 -9.44 -5.69
C GLN A 313 13.37 -8.28 -6.68
N PRO A 314 14.15 -7.22 -6.43
CA PRO A 314 14.38 -6.18 -7.42
C PRO A 314 14.95 -6.80 -8.70
N SER A 315 14.38 -6.44 -9.86
CA SER A 315 14.83 -6.94 -11.18
C SER A 315 16.20 -6.39 -11.58
N MET A 316 16.59 -5.26 -10.97
CA MET A 316 17.86 -4.59 -11.26
C MET A 316 18.81 -4.72 -10.08
N THR A 317 20.06 -5.10 -10.37
CA THR A 317 21.16 -5.11 -9.40
C THR A 317 21.96 -3.81 -9.52
N GLU A 318 22.28 -3.19 -8.40
CA GLU A 318 23.14 -1.99 -8.41
C GLU A 318 24.58 -2.35 -8.77
N GLY A 319 25.21 -1.53 -9.64
CA GLY A 319 26.64 -1.57 -9.87
C GLY A 319 27.40 -0.92 -8.71
N THR A 320 28.70 -1.11 -8.69
CA THR A 320 29.57 -0.62 -7.61
C THR A 320 30.48 0.53 -8.00
N GLN A 321 30.56 0.84 -9.31
CA GLN A 321 31.49 1.87 -9.81
C GLN A 321 30.96 3.26 -9.52
N THR A 322 31.86 4.13 -9.07
CA THR A 322 31.68 5.59 -9.11
C THR A 322 32.24 6.06 -10.45
N ILE A 323 31.56 7.01 -11.11
CA ILE A 323 32.01 7.54 -12.39
C ILE A 323 33.36 8.22 -12.17
N SER A 324 34.41 7.63 -12.70
CA SER A 324 35.67 8.30 -12.91
C SER A 324 35.51 9.16 -14.17
N GLY A 325 35.89 10.45 -14.14
CA GLY A 325 35.83 11.33 -15.29
C GLY A 325 36.67 10.74 -16.43
N SER A 326 36.04 9.92 -17.26
CA SER A 326 36.70 9.40 -18.47
C SER A 326 36.85 10.55 -19.46
N ASP A 327 37.99 10.61 -20.13
CA ASP A 327 38.29 11.57 -21.21
C ASP A 327 37.45 11.33 -22.49
N SER A 328 36.37 10.52 -22.36
CA SER A 328 35.46 10.24 -23.47
C SER A 328 34.76 11.51 -23.95
N ARG A 329 34.80 11.76 -25.24
CA ARG A 329 34.02 12.83 -25.89
C ARG A 329 32.53 12.51 -25.95
N GLU A 330 32.16 11.24 -25.68
CA GLU A 330 30.78 10.78 -25.68
C GLU A 330 30.16 11.01 -24.31
N ALA A 331 29.01 11.65 -24.27
CA ALA A 331 28.20 11.78 -23.04
C ALA A 331 27.29 10.57 -22.88
N VAL A 332 26.56 10.21 -23.95
CA VAL A 332 25.61 9.08 -23.95
C VAL A 332 25.73 8.33 -25.27
N ALA A 333 25.78 6.99 -25.22
CA ALA A 333 25.73 6.16 -26.40
C ALA A 333 24.76 4.97 -26.20
N PHE A 334 23.96 4.72 -27.22
CA PHE A 334 23.07 3.54 -27.32
C PHE A 334 23.62 2.61 -28.40
N HIS A 335 23.76 1.34 -28.10
CA HIS A 335 24.26 0.32 -29.00
C HIS A 335 23.25 -0.82 -29.10
N HIS A 336 22.53 -0.91 -30.23
CA HIS A 336 21.55 -1.96 -30.54
C HIS A 336 20.55 -2.22 -29.41
N VAL A 337 19.97 -1.16 -28.85
CA VAL A 337 19.12 -1.23 -27.66
C VAL A 337 17.70 -1.62 -28.04
N THR A 338 17.24 -2.73 -27.47
CA THR A 338 15.84 -3.20 -27.53
C THR A 338 15.26 -3.23 -26.13
N PHE A 339 14.06 -2.66 -25.96
CA PHE A 339 13.40 -2.57 -24.66
C PHE A 339 11.89 -2.85 -24.75
N THR A 340 11.42 -3.70 -23.82
CA THR A 340 10.01 -4.06 -23.65
C THR A 340 9.60 -3.85 -22.18
N TYR A 341 8.50 -3.16 -21.94
CA TYR A 341 7.95 -3.04 -20.57
C TYR A 341 7.42 -4.39 -20.08
N ALA A 342 7.50 -4.63 -18.77
CA ALA A 342 6.96 -5.84 -18.16
C ALA A 342 5.45 -5.98 -18.45
N GLY A 343 5.05 -7.13 -19.04
CA GLY A 343 3.66 -7.39 -19.42
C GLY A 343 3.20 -6.76 -20.74
N ALA A 344 4.06 -6.01 -21.45
CA ALA A 344 3.75 -5.53 -22.80
C ALA A 344 3.89 -6.65 -23.85
N GLY A 345 3.00 -6.66 -24.84
CA GLY A 345 3.01 -7.65 -25.92
C GLY A 345 3.99 -7.36 -27.06
N ALA A 346 4.58 -6.14 -27.10
CA ALA A 346 5.51 -5.71 -28.13
C ALA A 346 6.62 -4.82 -27.56
N PRO A 347 7.81 -4.79 -28.17
CA PRO A 347 8.90 -3.89 -27.80
C PRO A 347 8.49 -2.42 -27.94
N SER A 348 8.92 -1.59 -26.99
CA SER A 348 8.74 -0.14 -27.04
C SER A 348 9.90 0.59 -27.72
N LEU A 349 11.07 -0.06 -27.77
CA LEU A 349 12.24 0.36 -28.53
C LEU A 349 12.85 -0.87 -29.20
N MET A 350 13.26 -0.73 -30.47
CA MET A 350 13.81 -1.80 -31.28
C MET A 350 15.07 -1.33 -32.00
N ASP A 351 16.20 -1.98 -31.68
CA ASP A 351 17.52 -1.76 -32.32
C ASP A 351 17.95 -0.30 -32.38
N ILE A 352 17.82 0.43 -31.28
CA ILE A 352 18.18 1.84 -31.20
C ILE A 352 19.69 1.98 -31.05
N SER A 353 20.31 2.72 -31.98
CA SER A 353 21.74 3.04 -31.96
C SER A 353 21.97 4.52 -32.29
N PHE A 354 22.59 5.26 -31.37
CA PHE A 354 23.01 6.65 -31.56
C PHE A 354 24.08 7.04 -30.54
N GLN A 355 24.76 8.17 -30.80
CA GLN A 355 25.75 8.76 -29.89
C GLN A 355 25.49 10.25 -29.73
N ALA A 356 25.60 10.73 -28.47
CA ALA A 356 25.52 12.13 -28.09
C ALA A 356 26.86 12.58 -27.50
N LYS A 357 27.44 13.68 -27.99
CA LYS A 357 28.68 14.23 -27.47
C LYS A 357 28.43 15.15 -26.27
N LYS A 358 29.46 15.34 -25.44
CA LYS A 358 29.39 16.27 -24.30
C LYS A 358 29.04 17.69 -24.75
N GLY A 359 28.11 18.33 -24.06
CA GLY A 359 27.66 19.69 -24.34
C GLY A 359 26.68 19.84 -25.51
N GLN A 360 26.32 18.75 -26.20
CA GLN A 360 25.34 18.79 -27.29
C GLN A 360 23.90 18.86 -26.76
N THR A 361 23.04 19.49 -27.55
CA THR A 361 21.59 19.42 -27.40
C THR A 361 21.03 18.40 -28.37
N ILE A 362 20.39 17.34 -27.84
CA ILE A 362 19.77 16.27 -28.62
C ILE A 362 18.25 16.47 -28.57
N GLY A 363 17.63 16.74 -29.72
CA GLY A 363 16.18 16.81 -29.87
C GLY A 363 15.61 15.40 -30.12
N ILE A 364 14.50 15.04 -29.51
CA ILE A 364 13.82 13.75 -29.75
C ILE A 364 12.39 14.05 -30.13
N ILE A 365 11.98 13.60 -31.33
CA ILE A 365 10.63 13.82 -31.88
C ILE A 365 10.05 12.51 -32.44
N GLY A 366 8.74 12.47 -32.55
CA GLY A 366 7.96 11.34 -33.08
C GLY A 366 6.52 11.39 -32.61
N GLY A 367 5.68 10.54 -33.13
CA GLY A 367 4.28 10.41 -32.74
C GLY A 367 4.08 10.03 -31.26
N THR A 368 2.86 10.10 -30.76
CA THR A 368 2.50 9.59 -29.45
C THR A 368 2.72 8.07 -29.43
N GLY A 369 3.38 7.54 -28.40
CA GLY A 369 3.68 6.09 -28.32
C GLY A 369 4.90 5.64 -29.09
N SER A 370 5.65 6.53 -29.78
CA SER A 370 6.86 6.16 -30.55
C SER A 370 8.10 5.76 -29.72
N GLY A 371 8.02 5.78 -28.38
CA GLY A 371 9.12 5.37 -27.49
C GLY A 371 10.00 6.49 -26.96
N LYS A 372 9.67 7.78 -27.16
CA LYS A 372 10.50 8.94 -26.74
C LYS A 372 10.83 8.95 -25.26
N SER A 373 9.82 8.91 -24.38
CA SER A 373 10.01 8.90 -22.93
C SER A 373 10.71 7.63 -22.46
N THR A 374 10.45 6.50 -23.14
CA THR A 374 11.14 5.23 -22.89
C THR A 374 12.63 5.35 -23.14
N LEU A 375 13.03 5.95 -24.28
CA LEU A 375 14.44 6.14 -24.64
C LEU A 375 15.18 6.95 -23.57
N VAL A 376 14.62 8.09 -23.17
CA VAL A 376 15.29 8.95 -22.18
C VAL A 376 15.27 8.35 -20.77
N SER A 377 14.33 7.46 -20.44
CA SER A 377 14.27 6.75 -19.17
C SER A 377 15.37 5.69 -18.99
N LEU A 378 15.97 5.22 -20.09
CA LEU A 378 17.10 4.28 -20.05
C LEU A 378 18.42 4.97 -19.67
N ILE A 379 18.58 6.28 -19.92
CA ILE A 379 19.80 7.04 -19.61
C ILE A 379 20.09 7.07 -18.09
N PRO A 380 19.12 7.45 -17.21
CA PRO A 380 19.29 7.38 -15.76
C PRO A 380 19.14 5.96 -15.22
N ARG A 381 19.02 4.96 -16.09
CA ARG A 381 18.82 3.55 -15.74
C ARG A 381 17.58 3.35 -14.86
N PHE A 382 16.43 3.92 -15.24
CA PHE A 382 15.15 3.60 -14.60
C PHE A 382 14.71 2.19 -14.94
N TYR A 383 15.10 1.70 -16.10
CA TYR A 383 14.92 0.34 -16.61
C TYR A 383 16.22 -0.17 -17.23
N ASP A 384 16.40 -1.48 -17.25
CA ASP A 384 17.48 -2.13 -18.00
C ASP A 384 16.95 -2.65 -19.34
N PRO A 385 17.64 -2.41 -20.47
CA PRO A 385 17.27 -2.98 -21.75
C PRO A 385 17.47 -4.50 -21.75
N GLN A 386 16.64 -5.21 -22.53
CA GLN A 386 16.75 -6.66 -22.72
C GLN A 386 17.93 -6.99 -23.65
N GLU A 387 18.15 -6.17 -24.69
CA GLU A 387 19.24 -6.32 -25.62
C GLU A 387 19.98 -4.99 -25.80
N GLY A 388 21.26 -5.08 -26.16
CA GLY A 388 22.11 -3.92 -26.35
C GLY A 388 22.66 -3.32 -25.06
N THR A 389 23.32 -2.17 -25.20
CA THR A 389 23.95 -1.47 -24.07
C THR A 389 23.72 0.02 -24.15
N VAL A 390 23.48 0.65 -22.98
CA VAL A 390 23.47 2.12 -22.81
C VAL A 390 24.74 2.49 -22.08
N ARG A 391 25.50 3.43 -22.63
CA ARG A 391 26.74 3.92 -22.03
C ARG A 391 26.63 5.37 -21.64
N LEU A 392 27.25 5.70 -20.52
CA LEU A 392 27.37 7.04 -19.99
C LEU A 392 28.87 7.34 -19.84
N ASN A 393 29.36 8.44 -20.47
CA ASN A 393 30.77 8.79 -20.48
C ASN A 393 31.70 7.62 -20.92
N GLY A 394 31.25 6.74 -21.79
CA GLY A 394 31.98 5.58 -22.31
C GLY A 394 31.75 4.26 -21.57
N ASP A 395 31.24 4.28 -20.35
CA ASP A 395 31.02 3.09 -19.52
C ASP A 395 29.54 2.64 -19.52
N ASP A 396 29.28 1.34 -19.37
CA ASP A 396 27.92 0.81 -19.31
C ASP A 396 27.20 1.27 -18.03
N VAL A 397 25.99 1.82 -18.19
CA VAL A 397 25.16 2.29 -17.06
C VAL A 397 24.88 1.21 -16.01
N LYS A 398 24.96 -0.07 -16.37
CA LYS A 398 24.77 -1.19 -15.45
C LYS A 398 25.87 -1.35 -14.40
N GLN A 399 27.06 -0.79 -14.69
CA GLN A 399 28.22 -0.89 -13.79
C GLN A 399 28.18 0.14 -12.66
N PHE A 400 27.42 1.22 -12.83
CA PHE A 400 27.39 2.33 -11.88
C PHE A 400 26.46 2.09 -10.70
N SER A 401 26.83 2.67 -9.55
CA SER A 401 25.92 2.80 -8.43
C SER A 401 24.78 3.78 -8.79
N ARG A 402 23.60 3.55 -8.23
CA ARG A 402 22.44 4.44 -8.41
C ARG A 402 22.75 5.88 -8.02
N ALA A 403 23.51 6.07 -6.93
CA ALA A 403 23.91 7.38 -6.45
C ALA A 403 24.79 8.11 -7.48
N ALA A 404 25.73 7.41 -8.12
CA ALA A 404 26.61 7.97 -9.13
C ALA A 404 25.84 8.40 -10.39
N LEU A 405 24.93 7.57 -10.89
CA LEU A 405 24.05 7.92 -12.02
C LEU A 405 23.14 9.11 -11.67
N CYS A 406 22.52 9.05 -10.50
CA CYS A 406 21.69 10.15 -10.03
C CYS A 406 22.48 11.45 -9.86
N ALA A 407 23.75 11.44 -9.51
CA ALA A 407 24.56 12.66 -9.40
C ALA A 407 24.76 13.36 -10.74
N GLN A 408 24.90 12.62 -11.83
CA GLN A 408 25.23 13.18 -13.16
C GLN A 408 24.02 13.49 -14.03
N VAL A 409 22.90 12.78 -13.85
CA VAL A 409 21.72 12.94 -14.70
C VAL A 409 20.62 13.70 -13.96
N GLY A 410 20.24 14.87 -14.47
CA GLY A 410 19.07 15.63 -14.04
C GLY A 410 17.87 15.26 -14.92
N VAL A 411 16.78 14.83 -14.32
CA VAL A 411 15.57 14.44 -15.07
C VAL A 411 14.41 15.34 -14.70
N VAL A 412 13.79 15.93 -15.71
CA VAL A 412 12.51 16.63 -15.60
C VAL A 412 11.45 15.82 -16.33
N GLN A 413 10.56 15.23 -15.58
CA GLN A 413 9.48 14.38 -16.12
C GLN A 413 8.38 15.22 -16.78
N GLN A 414 7.66 14.63 -17.70
CA GLN A 414 6.50 15.23 -18.37
C GLN A 414 5.47 15.78 -17.37
N ARG A 415 5.18 15.02 -16.33
CA ARG A 415 4.30 15.46 -15.24
C ARG A 415 5.13 15.98 -14.07
N ALA A 416 5.07 17.28 -13.84
CA ALA A 416 5.75 17.90 -12.70
C ALA A 416 5.17 17.41 -11.36
N VAL A 417 6.01 16.85 -10.50
CA VAL A 417 5.67 16.41 -9.14
C VAL A 417 6.43 17.25 -8.13
N LEU A 418 5.70 17.95 -7.27
CA LEU A 418 6.25 18.71 -6.15
C LEU A 418 5.75 18.09 -4.83
N PHE A 419 6.61 18.11 -3.82
CA PHE A 419 6.28 17.60 -2.50
C PHE A 419 5.73 18.71 -1.61
N GLN A 420 4.91 18.32 -0.64
CA GLN A 420 4.47 19.24 0.41
C GLN A 420 5.68 19.72 1.21
N GLY A 421 5.75 21.02 1.49
CA GLY A 421 6.86 21.70 2.14
C GLY A 421 7.16 23.02 1.46
N SER A 422 8.27 23.68 1.80
CA SER A 422 8.64 24.95 1.19
C SER A 422 9.15 24.77 -0.25
N ILE A 423 9.16 25.86 -1.04
CA ILE A 423 9.84 25.87 -2.34
C ILE A 423 11.34 25.55 -2.15
N ARG A 424 11.96 26.11 -1.11
CA ARG A 424 13.34 25.81 -0.71
C ARG A 424 13.58 24.31 -0.55
N ASP A 425 12.74 23.63 0.22
CA ASP A 425 12.86 22.18 0.45
C ASP A 425 12.77 21.42 -0.86
N ASN A 426 11.82 21.78 -1.73
CA ASN A 426 11.66 21.15 -3.03
C ASN A 426 12.87 21.34 -3.95
N LEU A 427 13.50 22.52 -3.94
CA LEU A 427 14.69 22.78 -4.74
C LEU A 427 15.93 22.06 -4.19
N ARG A 428 16.07 21.95 -2.88
CA ARG A 428 17.16 21.23 -2.20
C ARG A 428 17.15 19.73 -2.43
N TRP A 429 16.08 19.16 -2.99
CA TRP A 429 16.13 17.78 -3.51
C TRP A 429 17.16 17.62 -4.63
N GLY A 430 17.49 18.67 -5.35
CA GLY A 430 18.58 18.67 -6.33
C GLY A 430 19.96 18.63 -5.68
N ASN A 431 20.16 19.44 -4.64
CA ASN A 431 21.37 19.48 -3.81
C ASN A 431 20.99 20.01 -2.41
N GLU A 432 21.12 19.16 -1.39
CA GLU A 432 20.75 19.45 -0.02
C GLU A 432 21.52 20.65 0.57
N ASN A 433 22.78 20.81 0.16
CA ASN A 433 23.69 21.85 0.64
C ASN A 433 23.67 23.13 -0.21
N ALA A 434 22.74 23.25 -1.17
CA ALA A 434 22.65 24.42 -2.02
C ALA A 434 22.37 25.69 -1.20
N SER A 435 23.18 26.72 -1.45
CA SER A 435 22.98 28.05 -0.90
C SER A 435 21.78 28.75 -1.55
N ASP A 436 21.22 29.74 -0.88
CA ASP A 436 20.10 30.53 -1.43
C ASP A 436 20.49 31.20 -2.76
N ALA A 437 21.72 31.63 -2.91
CA ALA A 437 22.21 32.21 -4.16
C ALA A 437 22.13 31.19 -5.31
N GLU A 438 22.53 29.95 -5.10
CA GLU A 438 22.44 28.87 -6.10
C GLU A 438 20.99 28.49 -6.41
N LEU A 439 20.10 28.53 -5.40
CA LEU A 439 18.67 28.33 -5.62
C LEU A 439 18.08 29.42 -6.52
N TRP A 440 18.41 30.68 -6.28
CA TRP A 440 17.96 31.81 -7.11
C TRP A 440 18.56 31.79 -8.52
N GLU A 441 19.81 31.37 -8.67
CA GLU A 441 20.45 31.16 -9.99
C GLU A 441 19.67 30.09 -10.80
N ALA A 442 19.39 28.94 -10.20
CA ALA A 442 18.63 27.88 -10.84
C ALA A 442 17.20 28.31 -11.17
N LEU A 443 16.54 29.08 -10.29
CA LEU A 443 15.21 29.65 -10.54
C LEU A 443 15.24 30.65 -11.71
N SER A 444 16.27 31.45 -11.80
CA SER A 444 16.46 32.40 -12.92
C SER A 444 16.66 31.65 -14.24
N ALA A 445 17.53 30.64 -14.26
CA ALA A 445 17.76 29.81 -15.45
C ALA A 445 16.49 29.05 -15.88
N ALA A 446 15.68 28.59 -14.94
CA ALA A 446 14.41 27.91 -15.18
C ALA A 446 13.22 28.85 -15.49
N GLN A 447 13.44 30.16 -15.61
CA GLN A 447 12.41 31.18 -15.81
C GLN A 447 11.32 31.14 -14.69
N ALA A 448 11.72 30.74 -13.46
CA ALA A 448 10.83 30.60 -12.31
C ALA A 448 11.01 31.71 -11.26
N LYS A 449 11.98 32.61 -11.44
CA LYS A 449 12.34 33.65 -10.47
C LYS A 449 11.13 34.54 -10.12
N GLU A 450 10.46 35.11 -11.10
CA GLU A 450 9.27 35.96 -10.92
C GLU A 450 8.12 35.22 -10.21
N VAL A 451 7.98 33.92 -10.48
CA VAL A 451 6.95 33.08 -9.82
C VAL A 451 7.18 33.01 -8.32
N VAL A 452 8.45 32.88 -7.90
CA VAL A 452 8.82 32.75 -6.50
C VAL A 452 8.83 34.11 -5.80
N GLU A 453 9.33 35.15 -6.47
CA GLU A 453 9.31 36.53 -5.95
C GLU A 453 7.89 37.03 -5.67
N GLY A 454 6.93 36.64 -6.52
CA GLY A 454 5.50 36.98 -6.34
C GLY A 454 4.78 36.18 -5.26
N LYS A 455 5.45 35.24 -4.56
CA LYS A 455 4.84 34.46 -3.47
C LYS A 455 5.19 35.04 -2.10
N PRO A 456 4.24 35.07 -1.14
CA PRO A 456 4.53 35.50 0.22
C PRO A 456 5.56 34.57 0.88
N GLY A 457 6.68 35.14 1.36
CA GLY A 457 7.79 34.35 1.90
C GLY A 457 8.74 33.76 0.87
N GLN A 458 8.52 33.99 -0.43
CA GLN A 458 9.41 33.60 -1.54
C GLN A 458 9.85 32.14 -1.47
N LEU A 459 11.12 31.82 -1.21
CA LEU A 459 11.64 30.46 -1.10
C LEU A 459 10.96 29.64 0.02
N ASP A 460 10.45 30.31 1.06
CA ASP A 460 9.81 29.66 2.20
C ASP A 460 8.29 29.50 2.02
N PHE A 461 7.75 29.89 0.85
CA PHE A 461 6.35 29.67 0.50
C PHE A 461 6.00 28.17 0.56
N GLN A 462 4.92 27.84 1.29
CA GLN A 462 4.49 26.46 1.51
C GLN A 462 3.69 25.93 0.32
N LEU A 463 4.16 24.83 -0.22
CA LEU A 463 3.48 24.07 -1.27
C LEU A 463 2.55 23.04 -0.64
N GLU A 464 1.35 22.94 -1.18
CA GLU A 464 0.43 21.86 -0.87
C GLU A 464 0.87 20.55 -1.55
N GLN A 465 0.31 19.42 -1.11
CA GLN A 465 0.57 18.12 -1.69
C GLN A 465 0.36 18.13 -3.22
N GLY A 466 1.41 17.75 -3.97
CA GLY A 466 1.41 17.80 -5.44
C GLY A 466 1.43 19.22 -6.02
N GLY A 467 1.74 20.24 -5.20
CA GLY A 467 1.78 21.64 -5.62
C GLY A 467 0.42 22.18 -6.08
N ARG A 468 -0.70 21.74 -5.48
CA ARG A 468 -2.06 22.11 -5.93
C ARG A 468 -2.32 23.61 -5.96
N ASN A 469 -1.60 24.37 -5.16
CA ASN A 469 -1.64 25.84 -5.09
C ASN A 469 -0.77 26.55 -6.15
N LEU A 470 -0.29 25.81 -7.16
CA LEU A 470 0.47 26.33 -8.31
C LEU A 470 -0.18 25.93 -9.64
N SER A 471 0.00 26.80 -10.67
CA SER A 471 -0.39 26.45 -12.05
C SER A 471 0.52 25.37 -12.64
N GLY A 472 0.09 24.69 -13.71
CA GLY A 472 0.89 23.66 -14.39
C GLY A 472 2.27 24.17 -14.84
N GLY A 473 2.33 25.32 -15.48
CA GLY A 473 3.59 25.94 -15.91
C GLY A 473 4.48 26.37 -14.75
N GLN A 474 3.92 26.82 -13.62
CA GLN A 474 4.70 27.13 -12.41
C GLN A 474 5.32 25.87 -11.81
N LYS A 475 4.57 24.76 -11.72
CA LYS A 475 5.11 23.47 -11.27
C LYS A 475 6.24 22.99 -12.17
N GLN A 476 6.06 23.09 -13.48
CA GLN A 476 7.06 22.65 -14.45
C GLN A 476 8.36 23.44 -14.31
N ARG A 477 8.27 24.78 -14.23
CA ARG A 477 9.44 25.65 -14.04
C ARG A 477 10.18 25.35 -12.72
N LEU A 478 9.46 25.11 -11.62
CA LEU A 478 10.09 24.71 -10.35
C LEU A 478 10.73 23.32 -10.43
N SER A 479 10.15 22.38 -11.18
CA SER A 479 10.75 21.06 -11.42
C SER A 479 12.03 21.15 -12.25
N ILE A 480 12.07 22.05 -13.23
CA ILE A 480 13.27 22.36 -14.02
C ILE A 480 14.34 23.00 -13.12
N ALA A 481 13.96 24.01 -12.30
CA ALA A 481 14.87 24.64 -11.35
C ALA A 481 15.49 23.60 -10.39
N ARG A 482 14.69 22.68 -9.85
CA ARG A 482 15.17 21.58 -8.99
C ARG A 482 16.22 20.72 -9.69
N ALA A 483 16.02 20.40 -10.96
CA ALA A 483 17.00 19.64 -11.74
C ALA A 483 18.28 20.43 -11.99
N LEU A 484 18.19 21.75 -12.20
CA LEU A 484 19.35 22.65 -12.43
C LEU A 484 20.16 22.93 -11.16
N VAL A 485 19.54 22.97 -9.96
CA VAL A 485 20.25 23.10 -8.67
C VAL A 485 21.32 22.03 -8.52
N LYS A 486 21.11 20.86 -9.10
CA LYS A 486 22.03 19.73 -9.08
C LYS A 486 23.29 19.95 -9.92
N LYS A 487 23.27 20.90 -10.87
CA LYS A 487 24.33 21.16 -11.89
C LYS A 487 24.70 19.86 -12.65
N PRO A 488 23.74 19.15 -13.27
CA PRO A 488 23.96 17.84 -13.86
C PRO A 488 24.82 17.96 -15.14
N GLU A 489 25.61 16.91 -15.45
CA GLU A 489 26.32 16.80 -16.75
C GLU A 489 25.34 16.50 -17.90
N ILE A 490 24.26 15.78 -17.61
CA ILE A 490 23.20 15.42 -18.56
C ILE A 490 21.87 15.90 -18.00
N LEU A 491 21.15 16.70 -18.79
CA LEU A 491 19.81 17.20 -18.46
C LEU A 491 18.79 16.59 -19.41
N ILE A 492 17.81 15.90 -18.87
CA ILE A 492 16.69 15.31 -19.61
C ILE A 492 15.44 16.14 -19.35
N LEU A 493 14.85 16.68 -20.42
CA LEU A 493 13.60 17.44 -20.41
C LEU A 493 12.56 16.65 -21.21
N ASP A 494 11.76 15.81 -20.50
CA ASP A 494 10.74 14.97 -21.13
C ASP A 494 9.42 15.75 -21.27
N ASP A 495 9.14 16.21 -22.49
CA ASP A 495 7.96 17.01 -22.89
C ASP A 495 7.64 18.17 -21.91
N SER A 496 8.69 18.71 -21.31
CA SER A 496 8.58 19.74 -20.26
C SER A 496 8.09 21.08 -20.78
N SER A 497 8.15 21.30 -22.09
CA SER A 497 7.68 22.51 -22.77
C SER A 497 6.17 22.53 -23.02
N SER A 498 5.48 21.40 -22.91
CA SER A 498 4.02 21.31 -23.18
C SER A 498 3.16 22.18 -22.25
N ALA A 499 3.63 22.42 -21.03
CA ALA A 499 2.95 23.25 -20.03
C ALA A 499 3.42 24.73 -20.04
N LEU A 500 4.38 25.10 -20.91
CA LEU A 500 4.93 26.45 -21.02
C LEU A 500 4.41 27.16 -22.26
N ASP A 501 4.30 28.49 -22.17
CA ASP A 501 4.09 29.33 -23.35
C ASP A 501 5.36 29.42 -24.20
N PHE A 502 5.21 29.78 -25.46
CA PHE A 502 6.31 29.81 -26.43
C PHE A 502 7.47 30.74 -26.02
N ALA A 503 7.16 31.90 -25.42
CA ALA A 503 8.17 32.89 -25.04
C ALA A 503 9.01 32.37 -23.87
N THR A 504 8.35 31.81 -22.84
CA THR A 504 8.99 31.20 -21.66
C THR A 504 9.85 30.00 -22.07
N ASP A 505 9.34 29.12 -22.97
CA ASP A 505 10.10 27.96 -23.46
C ASP A 505 11.36 28.39 -24.25
N ALA A 506 11.24 29.41 -25.13
CA ALA A 506 12.40 29.95 -25.88
C ALA A 506 13.44 30.59 -24.95
N ALA A 507 13.00 31.35 -23.94
CA ALA A 507 13.89 31.96 -22.94
C ALA A 507 14.59 30.88 -22.09
N LEU A 508 13.86 29.84 -21.68
CA LEU A 508 14.41 28.69 -20.93
C LEU A 508 15.50 27.98 -21.74
N ARG A 509 15.25 27.63 -22.99
CA ARG A 509 16.24 26.98 -23.86
C ARG A 509 17.49 27.85 -24.06
N LYS A 510 17.30 29.16 -24.22
CA LYS A 510 18.43 30.12 -24.31
C LYS A 510 19.21 30.12 -22.99
N SER A 511 18.56 30.14 -21.84
CA SER A 511 19.23 30.10 -20.53
C SER A 511 20.01 28.80 -20.31
N ILE A 512 19.46 27.64 -20.71
CA ILE A 512 20.15 26.35 -20.60
C ILE A 512 21.43 26.31 -21.47
N LYS A 513 21.41 26.87 -22.67
CA LYS A 513 22.62 26.98 -23.52
C LYS A 513 23.71 27.88 -22.92
N HIS A 514 23.37 28.79 -22.02
CA HIS A 514 24.28 29.75 -21.39
C HIS A 514 24.53 29.48 -19.91
N LEU A 515 24.28 28.24 -19.44
CA LEU A 515 24.68 27.83 -18.10
C LEU A 515 26.20 27.92 -17.94
N GLY A 516 26.68 28.36 -16.79
CA GLY A 516 28.11 28.53 -16.52
C GLY A 516 28.93 27.23 -16.50
N TYR A 517 28.34 26.10 -16.91
CA TYR A 517 28.96 24.79 -16.99
C TYR A 517 28.44 24.00 -18.21
N PRO A 518 29.25 23.10 -18.79
CA PRO A 518 28.83 22.31 -19.94
C PRO A 518 27.75 21.30 -19.52
N VAL A 519 26.62 21.29 -20.23
CA VAL A 519 25.52 20.35 -20.00
C VAL A 519 25.11 19.72 -21.34
N THR A 520 24.96 18.39 -21.35
CA THR A 520 24.39 17.68 -22.50
C THR A 520 22.87 17.58 -22.28
N THR A 521 22.11 18.16 -23.20
CA THR A 521 20.66 18.29 -23.00
C THR A 521 19.87 17.36 -23.94
N PHE A 522 19.03 16.50 -23.38
CA PHE A 522 18.04 15.71 -24.13
C PHE A 522 16.68 16.39 -24.03
N LEU A 523 16.19 16.86 -25.16
CA LEU A 523 14.95 17.62 -25.26
C LEU A 523 13.90 16.78 -26.01
N VAL A 524 12.97 16.19 -25.29
CA VAL A 524 11.85 15.47 -25.87
C VAL A 524 10.71 16.45 -26.13
N SER A 525 10.23 16.52 -27.36
CA SER A 525 9.10 17.38 -27.71
C SER A 525 8.33 16.83 -28.91
N GLN A 526 7.06 17.14 -28.97
CA GLN A 526 6.23 16.94 -30.17
C GLN A 526 6.26 18.18 -31.10
N ARG A 527 6.83 19.31 -30.63
CA ARG A 527 6.88 20.57 -31.39
C ARG A 527 8.26 20.73 -32.02
N ILE A 528 8.30 20.85 -33.35
CA ILE A 528 9.55 21.08 -34.07
C ILE A 528 10.23 22.40 -33.65
N ALA A 529 9.46 23.46 -33.39
CA ALA A 529 9.97 24.74 -32.93
C ALA A 529 10.83 24.62 -31.64
N CYS A 530 10.60 23.59 -30.82
CA CYS A 530 11.41 23.35 -29.62
C CYS A 530 12.76 22.72 -29.90
N ILE A 531 12.88 21.91 -30.95
CA ILE A 531 14.04 21.06 -31.23
C ILE A 531 14.82 21.46 -32.49
N GLN A 532 14.29 22.35 -33.36
CA GLN A 532 14.91 22.72 -34.62
C GLN A 532 16.34 23.27 -34.49
N GLN A 533 16.69 23.83 -33.32
CA GLN A 533 18.03 24.36 -33.02
C GLN A 533 18.90 23.33 -32.26
N ALA A 534 18.49 22.09 -32.15
CA ALA A 534 19.29 21.03 -31.55
C ALA A 534 20.46 20.66 -32.49
N ASP A 535 21.59 20.26 -31.88
CA ASP A 535 22.79 19.85 -32.64
C ASP A 535 22.55 18.54 -33.38
N GLN A 536 21.67 17.67 -32.80
CA GLN A 536 21.24 16.42 -33.40
C GLN A 536 19.78 16.20 -33.04
N ILE A 537 18.98 15.71 -33.98
CA ILE A 537 17.57 15.36 -33.78
C ILE A 537 17.44 13.88 -34.08
N LEU A 538 16.80 13.16 -33.16
CA LEU A 538 16.40 11.74 -33.30
C LEU A 538 14.90 11.69 -33.61
N VAL A 539 14.56 11.09 -34.74
CA VAL A 539 13.16 10.90 -35.16
C VAL A 539 12.77 9.46 -34.87
N LEU A 540 11.82 9.28 -33.96
CA LEU A 540 11.33 7.97 -33.55
C LEU A 540 9.98 7.65 -34.18
N ASP A 541 9.85 6.43 -34.72
CA ASP A 541 8.61 5.90 -35.23
C ASP A 541 8.42 4.45 -34.75
N ASN A 542 7.28 4.17 -34.09
CA ASN A 542 6.91 2.84 -33.62
C ASN A 542 8.06 2.06 -32.96
N GLY A 543 8.87 2.73 -32.12
CA GLY A 543 10.00 2.13 -31.41
C GLY A 543 11.31 2.04 -32.21
N HIS A 544 11.34 2.46 -33.49
CA HIS A 544 12.53 2.50 -34.32
C HIS A 544 13.08 3.92 -34.49
N LEU A 545 14.37 4.02 -34.76
CA LEU A 545 15.01 5.28 -35.15
C LEU A 545 14.83 5.49 -36.66
N ALA A 546 13.83 6.29 -37.03
CA ALA A 546 13.50 6.59 -38.44
C ALA A 546 14.50 7.56 -39.09
N GLY A 547 15.17 8.41 -38.31
CA GLY A 547 16.17 9.34 -38.80
C GLY A 547 16.97 9.98 -37.68
N SER A 548 18.22 10.38 -37.99
CA SER A 548 19.11 11.08 -37.07
C SER A 548 19.93 12.10 -37.84
N GLY A 549 19.97 13.37 -37.42
CA GLY A 549 20.71 14.43 -38.06
C GLY A 549 20.34 15.82 -37.60
N THR A 550 20.84 16.85 -38.28
CA THR A 550 20.42 18.24 -38.03
C THR A 550 19.03 18.49 -38.65
N HIS A 551 18.39 19.57 -38.22
CA HIS A 551 17.09 19.99 -38.77
C HIS A 551 17.07 20.00 -40.32
N GLN A 552 18.09 20.60 -40.90
CA GLN A 552 18.21 20.75 -42.37
C GLN A 552 18.43 19.39 -43.07
N ALA A 553 19.31 18.56 -42.53
CA ALA A 553 19.58 17.23 -43.07
C ALA A 553 18.33 16.33 -43.04
N LEU A 554 17.54 16.42 -41.95
CA LEU A 554 16.31 15.62 -41.81
C LEU A 554 15.17 16.12 -42.71
N LEU A 555 15.10 17.41 -42.99
CA LEU A 555 14.15 17.94 -43.99
C LEU A 555 14.43 17.42 -45.40
N GLU A 556 15.68 17.00 -45.69
CA GLU A 556 16.07 16.45 -46.98
C GLU A 556 15.94 14.91 -47.02
N SER A 557 16.31 14.23 -45.92
CA SER A 557 16.51 12.78 -45.91
C SER A 557 15.42 11.96 -45.21
N CYS A 558 14.62 12.56 -44.31
CA CYS A 558 13.67 11.80 -43.49
C CYS A 558 12.21 12.15 -43.83
N PRO A 559 11.47 11.27 -44.53
CA PRO A 559 10.07 11.53 -44.92
C PRO A 559 9.15 11.80 -43.73
N LEU A 560 9.30 11.05 -42.62
CA LEU A 560 8.49 11.25 -41.42
C LEU A 560 8.74 12.65 -40.80
N TYR A 561 10.00 13.10 -40.75
CA TYR A 561 10.28 14.43 -40.22
C TYR A 561 9.72 15.54 -41.11
N GLN A 562 9.72 15.32 -42.42
CA GLN A 562 9.08 16.21 -43.39
C GLN A 562 7.55 16.30 -43.15
N GLU A 563 6.90 15.16 -42.94
CA GLU A 563 5.47 15.10 -42.68
C GLU A 563 5.11 15.85 -41.39
N ILE A 564 5.87 15.63 -40.32
CA ILE A 564 5.69 16.34 -39.04
C ILE A 564 5.91 17.85 -39.23
N PHE A 565 6.92 18.24 -40.02
CA PHE A 565 7.18 19.64 -40.30
C PHE A 565 6.05 20.29 -41.09
N ASP A 566 5.64 19.67 -42.20
CA ASP A 566 4.57 20.19 -43.05
C ASP A 566 3.23 20.32 -42.30
N SER A 567 2.99 19.42 -41.34
CA SER A 567 1.81 19.49 -40.47
C SER A 567 1.83 20.67 -39.48
N GLN A 568 3.02 21.08 -39.02
CA GLN A 568 3.17 22.18 -38.04
C GLN A 568 3.42 23.54 -38.70
N PHE A 569 4.00 23.56 -39.91
CA PHE A 569 4.32 24.73 -40.69
C PHE A 569 3.82 24.62 -42.13
N PRO A 570 2.48 24.67 -42.34
CA PRO A 570 1.88 24.52 -43.65
C PRO A 570 2.39 25.56 -44.64
N GLY A 571 3.01 25.11 -45.75
CA GLY A 571 3.46 25.97 -46.85
C GLY A 571 4.88 26.55 -46.71
N GLU A 572 5.54 26.56 -45.56
CA GLU A 572 6.88 27.13 -45.39
C GLU A 572 7.93 26.37 -46.20
N ARG A 573 7.84 25.05 -46.32
CA ARG A 573 8.76 24.23 -47.10
C ARG A 573 8.64 24.45 -48.59
N LEU A 574 7.42 24.68 -49.07
CA LEU A 574 7.17 25.01 -50.48
C LEU A 574 7.72 26.40 -50.81
N ALA A 575 7.49 27.40 -49.96
CA ALA A 575 8.02 28.75 -50.10
C ALA A 575 9.54 28.80 -50.05
N ALA A 576 10.18 27.99 -49.16
CA ALA A 576 11.65 27.89 -49.10
C ALA A 576 12.28 27.25 -50.36
N LYS A 577 11.59 26.25 -50.96
CA LYS A 577 12.01 25.65 -52.26
C LYS A 577 11.84 26.59 -53.43
N GLU A 578 10.87 27.47 -53.43
CA GLU A 578 10.64 28.48 -54.47
C GLU A 578 11.60 29.67 -54.33
N ALA A 579 11.94 30.07 -53.09
CA ALA A 579 12.91 31.17 -52.84
C ALA A 579 14.38 30.75 -53.08
N GLY A 580 14.69 29.47 -53.11
CA GLY A 580 16.03 28.93 -53.42
C GLY A 580 16.27 28.58 -54.89
N LYS A 581 15.29 28.82 -55.74
CA LYS A 581 15.40 28.84 -57.21
C LYS A 581 15.56 30.26 -57.72
#